data_e48915e72e6361a73b83364b4041365d
#
_entry.id   e48915e72e6361a73b83364b4041365d
#
_cell.length_a   1.000
_cell.length_b   1.000
_cell.length_c   1.000
_cell.angle_alpha   90.00
_cell.angle_beta   90.00
_cell.angle_gamma   90.00
#
_symmetry.space_group_name_H-M   'P 1'
#
loop_
_entity.id
_entity.type
_entity.pdbx_description
1 polymer ?
#
loop_
_entity_poly.entity_id
_entity_poly.type
_entity_poly.pdbx_seq_one_letter_code
_entity_poly.pdbx_strand_id
1 'polypeptide(L)'
;MFKKKLKKYHKTIKAKIQTIVLSLGKKMLDKPTALNAAPINLQMPDSILFLRQDGKIGDYIVSSFAFREIKKNNPNIKIGVVCTNKNSGLFKENLFIDHIHLVKEKSISSYYLTGKKIAKQYEVVIDPTVFVRNRDLVLLRMIAAEYNIGYLKSDYSIYNVNIDNPELHFAEVYQEILKKCGLIDINSNYEIPEDSDSNENISYFLEANRLAHYIAVNFFGASRSRKFTKENIIKYLQYFQDTWPNKQIVLLTYPAVTDLL
;
A
#
# COMPACT_ATOMS: atom_id res chain seq x y z
N MET A 1 20.28 -8.89 32.88
CA MET A 1 18.90 -8.61 33.32
C MET A 1 18.55 -7.12 33.25
N PHE A 2 19.39 -6.21 33.75
CA PHE A 2 19.20 -4.77 33.79
C PHE A 2 19.00 -4.12 32.40
N LYS A 3 19.83 -4.43 31.38
CA LYS A 3 19.70 -3.91 30.00
C LYS A 3 18.36 -4.27 29.33
N LYS A 4 17.78 -5.45 29.63
CA LYS A 4 16.45 -5.84 29.10
C LYS A 4 15.32 -5.02 29.75
N LYS A 5 15.39 -4.74 31.08
CA LYS A 5 14.43 -3.89 31.78
C LYS A 5 14.48 -2.45 31.27
N LEU A 6 15.68 -1.89 31.09
CA LEU A 6 15.87 -0.53 30.57
C LEU A 6 15.31 -0.39 29.14
N LYS A 7 15.57 -1.38 28.28
CA LYS A 7 15.03 -1.40 26.89
C LYS A 7 13.50 -1.49 26.87
N LYS A 8 12.89 -2.25 27.78
CA LYS A 8 11.43 -2.36 27.93
C LYS A 8 10.85 -1.01 28.41
N TYR A 9 11.48 -0.36 29.39
CA TYR A 9 11.07 0.93 29.92
C TYR A 9 11.11 2.05 28.84
N HIS A 10 12.23 2.15 28.11
CA HIS A 10 12.34 3.07 26.98
C HIS A 10 11.27 2.85 25.90
N LYS A 11 10.94 1.58 25.59
CA LYS A 11 9.90 1.24 24.62
C LYS A 11 8.52 1.72 25.10
N THR A 12 8.23 1.56 26.40
CA THR A 12 6.95 1.98 27.00
C THR A 12 6.81 3.51 27.02
N ILE A 13 7.86 4.25 27.40
CA ILE A 13 7.87 5.70 27.37
C ILE A 13 7.67 6.21 25.95
N LYS A 14 8.42 5.67 24.98
CA LYS A 14 8.29 6.03 23.58
C LYS A 14 6.87 5.82 23.05
N ALA A 15 6.24 4.71 23.40
CA ALA A 15 4.86 4.41 23.03
C ALA A 15 3.88 5.44 23.63
N LYS A 16 4.02 5.78 24.92
CA LYS A 16 3.19 6.79 25.58
C LYS A 16 3.33 8.17 24.92
N ILE A 17 4.56 8.62 24.68
CA ILE A 17 4.82 9.89 23.97
C ILE A 17 4.19 9.88 22.58
N GLN A 18 4.33 8.77 21.84
CA GLN A 18 3.74 8.64 20.50
C GLN A 18 2.21 8.73 20.56
N THR A 19 1.56 8.11 21.55
CA THR A 19 0.10 8.21 21.75
C THR A 19 -0.33 9.64 22.01
N ILE A 20 0.38 10.37 22.89
CA ILE A 20 0.08 11.77 23.19
C ILE A 20 0.24 12.65 21.94
N VAL A 21 1.33 12.47 21.19
CA VAL A 21 1.59 13.24 19.97
C VAL A 21 0.52 12.97 18.90
N LEU A 22 0.09 11.70 18.75
CA LEU A 22 -0.99 11.34 17.83
C LEU A 22 -2.32 11.96 18.25
N SER A 23 -2.66 11.91 19.54
CA SER A 23 -3.89 12.49 20.09
C SER A 23 -3.94 14.01 19.90
N LEU A 24 -2.85 14.73 20.21
CA LEU A 24 -2.75 16.17 20.00
C LEU A 24 -2.83 16.52 18.51
N GLY A 25 -2.14 15.77 17.66
CA GLY A 25 -2.20 15.96 16.21
C GLY A 25 -3.61 15.73 15.67
N LYS A 26 -4.30 14.67 16.12
CA LYS A 26 -5.70 14.45 15.77
C LYS A 26 -6.56 15.65 16.17
N LYS A 27 -6.49 16.11 17.42
CA LYS A 27 -7.26 17.26 17.89
C LYS A 27 -7.05 18.54 17.07
N MET A 28 -5.84 18.77 16.57
CA MET A 28 -5.50 19.97 15.80
C MET A 28 -5.81 19.85 14.29
N LEU A 29 -5.61 18.67 13.71
CA LEU A 29 -5.59 18.48 12.25
C LEU A 29 -6.86 17.78 11.74
N ASP A 30 -7.52 16.97 12.56
CA ASP A 30 -8.74 16.28 12.22
C ASP A 30 -9.93 17.23 12.30
N LYS A 31 -10.19 17.90 11.20
CA LYS A 31 -11.33 18.81 11.05
C LYS A 31 -12.09 18.45 9.77
N PRO A 32 -13.43 18.58 9.79
CA PRO A 32 -14.24 18.30 8.62
C PRO A 32 -13.74 19.14 7.42
N THR A 33 -13.86 18.57 6.23
CA THR A 33 -13.74 19.33 4.98
C THR A 33 -15.00 20.19 4.81
N ALA A 34 -14.91 21.30 4.08
CA ALA A 34 -15.99 22.29 3.97
C ALA A 34 -17.32 21.74 3.40
N LEU A 35 -17.30 20.55 2.81
CA LEU A 35 -18.43 19.93 2.07
C LEU A 35 -19.12 18.77 2.80
N ASN A 36 -18.94 18.63 4.11
CA ASN A 36 -19.48 17.53 4.92
C ASN A 36 -21.02 17.43 4.99
N ALA A 37 -21.76 18.23 4.28
CA ALA A 37 -23.22 18.31 4.46
C ALA A 37 -24.05 17.70 3.31
N ALA A 38 -23.46 17.32 2.19
CA ALA A 38 -24.20 16.72 1.10
C ALA A 38 -24.16 15.19 1.15
N PRO A 39 -25.28 14.48 0.89
CA PRO A 39 -25.20 13.06 0.62
C PRO A 39 -24.25 12.86 -0.56
N ILE A 40 -23.29 11.96 -0.38
CA ILE A 40 -22.26 11.67 -1.37
C ILE A 40 -22.95 10.98 -2.54
N ASN A 41 -23.33 11.77 -3.50
CA ASN A 41 -23.70 11.30 -4.83
C ASN A 41 -22.43 11.45 -5.68
N LEU A 42 -21.43 10.61 -5.41
CA LEU A 42 -20.26 10.47 -6.26
C LEU A 42 -20.71 9.80 -7.56
N GLN A 43 -21.30 10.58 -8.45
CA GLN A 43 -21.19 10.27 -9.87
C GLN A 43 -19.70 10.34 -10.20
N MET A 44 -19.21 9.42 -11.04
CA MET A 44 -17.79 9.27 -11.36
C MET A 44 -17.00 10.59 -11.25
N PRO A 45 -16.06 10.71 -10.28
CA PRO A 45 -15.30 11.95 -10.09
C PRO A 45 -14.36 12.19 -11.26
N ASP A 46 -14.04 13.45 -11.55
CA ASP A 46 -13.08 13.81 -12.61
C ASP A 46 -11.62 13.50 -12.24
N SER A 47 -11.33 13.40 -10.96
CA SER A 47 -9.97 13.17 -10.49
C SER A 47 -9.92 12.43 -9.15
N ILE A 48 -9.08 11.40 -9.07
CA ILE A 48 -8.90 10.54 -7.90
C ILE A 48 -7.43 10.47 -7.51
N LEU A 49 -7.13 10.62 -6.23
CA LEU A 49 -5.80 10.46 -5.67
C LEU A 49 -5.75 9.30 -4.68
N PHE A 50 -4.87 8.35 -4.91
CA PHE A 50 -4.63 7.24 -3.99
C PHE A 50 -3.45 7.54 -3.05
N LEU A 51 -3.63 7.33 -1.75
CA LEU A 51 -2.57 7.44 -0.76
C LEU A 51 -1.90 6.08 -0.54
N ARG A 52 -0.70 5.91 -1.10
CA ARG A 52 0.11 4.67 -1.06
C ARG A 52 1.52 4.92 -0.49
N GLN A 53 1.61 5.82 0.47
CA GLN A 53 2.87 6.22 1.13
C GLN A 53 3.42 5.17 2.13
N ASP A 54 2.82 4.01 2.24
CA ASP A 54 3.25 2.92 3.11
C ASP A 54 4.44 2.11 2.56
N GLY A 55 4.77 2.25 1.29
CA GLY A 55 5.93 1.62 0.65
C GLY A 55 5.84 0.11 0.50
N LYS A 56 4.63 -0.47 0.52
CA LYS A 56 4.42 -1.91 0.46
C LYS A 56 4.05 -2.36 -0.96
N ILE A 57 4.76 -3.39 -1.45
CA ILE A 57 4.52 -3.98 -2.77
C ILE A 57 3.21 -4.77 -2.81
N GLY A 58 2.96 -5.62 -1.81
CA GLY A 58 1.73 -6.43 -1.75
C GLY A 58 0.46 -5.59 -1.75
N ASP A 59 0.48 -4.44 -1.09
CA ASP A 59 -0.65 -3.53 -1.08
C ASP A 59 -0.85 -2.84 -2.44
N TYR A 60 0.21 -2.70 -3.28
CA TYR A 60 0.06 -2.28 -4.68
C TYR A 60 -0.72 -3.35 -5.46
N ILE A 61 -0.32 -4.62 -5.35
CA ILE A 61 -0.92 -5.71 -6.12
C ILE A 61 -2.43 -5.80 -5.84
N VAL A 62 -2.85 -5.78 -4.57
CA VAL A 62 -4.29 -5.83 -4.23
C VAL A 62 -5.08 -4.59 -4.64
N SER A 63 -4.42 -3.49 -4.97
CA SER A 63 -5.07 -2.27 -5.49
C SER A 63 -4.99 -2.12 -7.00
N SER A 64 -4.23 -2.97 -7.69
CA SER A 64 -3.88 -2.79 -9.12
C SER A 64 -5.09 -2.72 -10.03
N PHE A 65 -6.10 -3.57 -9.80
CA PHE A 65 -7.33 -3.57 -10.58
C PHE A 65 -8.11 -2.25 -10.47
N ALA A 66 -8.00 -1.53 -9.36
CA ALA A 66 -8.76 -0.31 -9.13
C ALA A 66 -8.42 0.76 -10.17
N PHE A 67 -7.15 0.92 -10.54
CA PHE A 67 -6.73 1.89 -11.54
C PHE A 67 -7.29 1.56 -12.92
N ARG A 68 -7.24 0.26 -13.31
CA ARG A 68 -7.84 -0.23 -14.56
C ARG A 68 -9.34 -0.01 -14.60
N GLU A 69 -10.05 -0.42 -13.56
CA GLU A 69 -11.52 -0.33 -13.55
C GLU A 69 -12.00 1.13 -13.60
N ILE A 70 -11.31 2.06 -12.95
CA ILE A 70 -11.59 3.49 -13.06
C ILE A 70 -11.43 3.97 -14.51
N LYS A 71 -10.28 3.69 -15.14
CA LYS A 71 -10.01 4.11 -16.53
C LYS A 71 -10.92 3.43 -17.54
N LYS A 72 -11.33 2.19 -17.31
CA LYS A 72 -12.30 1.47 -18.15
C LYS A 72 -13.67 2.13 -18.14
N ASN A 73 -14.11 2.62 -16.97
CA ASN A 73 -15.39 3.30 -16.84
C ASN A 73 -15.35 4.75 -17.38
N ASN A 74 -14.27 5.46 -17.14
CA ASN A 74 -14.05 6.80 -17.70
C ASN A 74 -12.56 7.01 -18.01
N PRO A 75 -12.12 6.87 -19.27
CA PRO A 75 -10.73 7.05 -19.68
C PRO A 75 -10.14 8.43 -19.36
N ASN A 76 -10.98 9.46 -19.25
CA ASN A 76 -10.56 10.84 -19.01
C ASN A 76 -10.32 11.14 -17.52
N ILE A 77 -10.73 10.28 -16.60
CA ILE A 77 -10.45 10.48 -15.17
C ILE A 77 -8.95 10.62 -14.93
N LYS A 78 -8.59 11.64 -14.17
CA LYS A 78 -7.23 11.86 -13.73
C LYS A 78 -6.92 11.01 -12.49
N ILE A 79 -6.00 10.07 -12.58
CA ILE A 79 -5.55 9.23 -11.46
C ILE A 79 -4.17 9.67 -11.00
N GLY A 80 -4.08 10.09 -9.73
CA GLY A 80 -2.82 10.36 -9.06
C GLY A 80 -2.52 9.37 -7.94
N VAL A 81 -1.23 9.19 -7.62
CA VAL A 81 -0.80 8.38 -6.49
C VAL A 81 0.24 9.13 -5.67
N VAL A 82 0.01 9.23 -4.35
CA VAL A 82 1.05 9.65 -3.41
C VAL A 82 1.78 8.41 -2.91
N CYS A 83 3.06 8.30 -3.18
CA CYS A 83 3.86 7.14 -2.79
C CYS A 83 5.26 7.54 -2.29
N THR A 84 6.08 6.57 -1.93
CA THR A 84 7.48 6.74 -1.56
C THR A 84 8.40 6.16 -2.62
N ASN A 85 9.69 6.47 -2.56
CA ASN A 85 10.66 5.87 -3.48
C ASN A 85 10.71 4.33 -3.44
N LYS A 86 10.22 3.71 -2.35
CA LYS A 86 10.24 2.25 -2.20
C LYS A 86 9.28 1.52 -3.13
N ASN A 87 8.17 2.14 -3.46
CA ASN A 87 7.12 1.55 -4.29
C ASN A 87 6.77 2.36 -5.54
N SER A 88 7.46 3.48 -5.76
CA SER A 88 7.17 4.36 -6.91
C SER A 88 7.41 3.69 -8.26
N GLY A 89 8.36 2.75 -8.36
CA GLY A 89 8.62 2.01 -9.61
C GLY A 89 7.38 1.29 -10.11
N LEU A 90 6.68 0.56 -9.23
CA LEU A 90 5.45 -0.16 -9.59
C LEU A 90 4.34 0.74 -10.13
N PHE A 91 4.22 1.96 -9.57
CA PHE A 91 3.22 2.92 -10.05
C PHE A 91 3.62 3.61 -11.35
N LYS A 92 4.93 3.79 -11.59
CA LYS A 92 5.44 4.37 -12.84
C LYS A 92 5.17 3.51 -14.06
N GLU A 93 5.28 2.20 -13.88
CA GLU A 93 5.05 1.23 -14.96
C GLU A 93 3.55 0.95 -15.18
N ASN A 94 2.66 1.48 -14.36
CA ASN A 94 1.22 1.28 -14.50
C ASN A 94 0.61 2.31 -15.46
N LEU A 95 0.14 1.85 -16.60
CA LEU A 95 -0.39 2.67 -17.70
C LEU A 95 -1.68 3.45 -17.36
N PHE A 96 -2.35 3.07 -16.28
CA PHE A 96 -3.60 3.72 -15.84
C PHE A 96 -3.37 4.90 -14.87
N ILE A 97 -2.11 5.17 -14.47
CA ILE A 97 -1.77 6.21 -13.51
C ILE A 97 -1.18 7.42 -14.24
N ASP A 98 -1.83 8.56 -14.11
CA ASP A 98 -1.42 9.79 -14.81
C ASP A 98 -0.32 10.54 -14.04
N HIS A 99 -0.36 10.54 -12.71
CA HIS A 99 0.55 11.35 -11.90
C HIS A 99 1.05 10.63 -10.65
N ILE A 100 2.34 10.79 -10.38
CA ILE A 100 2.99 10.27 -9.17
C ILE A 100 3.53 11.43 -8.35
N HIS A 101 3.16 11.45 -7.08
CA HIS A 101 3.58 12.44 -6.10
C HIS A 101 4.41 11.76 -5.00
N LEU A 102 5.69 12.10 -4.94
CA LEU A 102 6.61 11.50 -3.98
C LEU A 102 6.56 12.19 -2.64
N VAL A 103 6.52 11.39 -1.57
CA VAL A 103 6.74 11.85 -0.19
C VAL A 103 7.92 11.12 0.44
N LYS A 104 8.67 11.83 1.28
CA LYS A 104 9.76 11.23 2.06
C LYS A 104 9.21 10.62 3.34
N GLU A 105 9.46 9.33 3.55
CA GLU A 105 9.03 8.64 4.76
C GLU A 105 9.39 9.41 6.05
N LYS A 106 8.46 9.46 6.98
CA LYS A 106 8.63 10.08 8.32
C LYS A 106 8.89 11.60 8.32
N SER A 107 8.84 12.28 7.17
CA SER A 107 9.08 13.73 7.05
C SER A 107 7.76 14.49 6.92
N ILE A 108 7.29 15.12 7.99
CA ILE A 108 6.06 15.94 7.99
C ILE A 108 6.15 17.08 6.96
N SER A 109 7.31 17.72 6.84
CA SER A 109 7.54 18.79 5.86
C SER A 109 7.36 18.33 4.42
N SER A 110 7.82 17.10 4.09
CA SER A 110 7.61 16.53 2.76
C SER A 110 6.12 16.32 2.46
N TYR A 111 5.35 15.81 3.43
CA TYR A 111 3.90 15.62 3.29
C TYR A 111 3.17 16.96 3.14
N TYR A 112 3.56 17.97 3.93
CA TYR A 112 3.03 19.33 3.82
C TYR A 112 3.28 19.93 2.43
N LEU A 113 4.54 19.91 1.97
CA LEU A 113 4.93 20.48 0.69
C LEU A 113 4.26 19.77 -0.50
N THR A 114 4.22 18.43 -0.47
CA THR A 114 3.55 17.65 -1.51
C THR A 114 2.04 17.96 -1.52
N GLY A 115 1.39 17.94 -0.36
CA GLY A 115 -0.03 18.28 -0.27
C GLY A 115 -0.34 19.69 -0.75
N LYS A 116 0.50 20.69 -0.40
CA LYS A 116 0.35 22.07 -0.89
C LYS A 116 0.53 22.17 -2.41
N LYS A 117 1.48 21.40 -2.99
CA LYS A 117 1.71 21.39 -4.45
C LYS A 117 0.50 20.88 -5.23
N ILE A 118 -0.24 19.92 -4.67
CA ILE A 118 -1.39 19.28 -5.31
C ILE A 118 -2.74 19.75 -4.71
N ALA A 119 -2.73 20.86 -3.99
CA ALA A 119 -3.93 21.42 -3.37
C ALA A 119 -5.06 21.62 -4.37
N LYS A 120 -6.25 21.08 -4.05
CA LYS A 120 -7.47 21.19 -4.87
C LYS A 120 -7.34 20.64 -6.30
N GLN A 121 -6.35 19.78 -6.58
CA GLN A 121 -6.18 19.16 -7.90
C GLN A 121 -6.92 17.84 -8.03
N TYR A 122 -7.43 17.29 -6.93
CA TYR A 122 -8.15 16.03 -6.88
C TYR A 122 -9.46 16.23 -6.14
N GLU A 123 -10.53 15.72 -6.73
CA GLU A 123 -11.87 15.75 -6.14
C GLU A 123 -11.99 14.71 -5.02
N VAL A 124 -11.46 13.52 -5.26
CA VAL A 124 -11.50 12.40 -4.31
C VAL A 124 -10.09 11.99 -3.89
N VAL A 125 -9.90 11.82 -2.58
CA VAL A 125 -8.71 11.15 -2.01
C VAL A 125 -9.12 9.83 -1.38
N ILE A 126 -8.42 8.76 -1.74
CA ILE A 126 -8.61 7.41 -1.21
C ILE A 126 -7.44 7.06 -0.29
N ASP A 127 -7.71 6.85 0.99
CA ASP A 127 -6.74 6.37 1.97
C ASP A 127 -7.17 5.00 2.54
N PRO A 128 -6.68 3.90 1.96
CA PRO A 128 -7.05 2.55 2.37
C PRO A 128 -6.29 2.07 3.62
N THR A 129 -5.34 2.86 4.14
CA THR A 129 -4.54 2.45 5.31
C THR A 129 -5.38 2.50 6.57
N VAL A 130 -5.28 1.49 7.44
CA VAL A 130 -6.04 1.49 8.72
C VAL A 130 -5.48 2.51 9.71
N PHE A 131 -4.16 2.66 9.76
CA PHE A 131 -3.50 3.49 10.76
C PHE A 131 -3.19 4.90 10.24
N VAL A 132 -3.78 5.92 10.86
CA VAL A 132 -3.57 7.33 10.53
C VAL A 132 -2.47 7.94 11.39
N ARG A 133 -1.55 8.64 10.77
CA ARG A 133 -0.48 9.40 11.43
C ARG A 133 -0.70 10.89 11.24
N ASN A 134 -0.15 11.72 12.12
CA ASN A 134 -0.28 13.18 12.01
C ASN A 134 0.17 13.74 10.66
N ARG A 135 1.21 13.16 10.03
CA ARG A 135 1.64 13.57 8.70
C ARG A 135 0.62 13.26 7.60
N ASP A 136 -0.16 12.18 7.79
CA ASP A 136 -1.22 11.79 6.85
C ASP A 136 -2.38 12.81 6.94
N LEU A 137 -2.72 13.25 8.16
CA LEU A 137 -3.68 14.33 8.38
C LEU A 137 -3.19 15.68 7.81
N VAL A 138 -1.89 16.00 7.95
CA VAL A 138 -1.29 17.19 7.33
C VAL A 138 -1.43 17.12 5.81
N LEU A 139 -1.14 15.97 5.21
CA LEU A 139 -1.27 15.76 3.76
C LEU A 139 -2.70 16.01 3.30
N LEU A 140 -3.68 15.34 3.91
CA LEU A 140 -5.10 15.49 3.58
C LEU A 140 -5.58 16.95 3.72
N ARG A 141 -5.18 17.62 4.81
CA ARG A 141 -5.49 19.05 5.03
C ARG A 141 -4.96 19.95 3.92
N MET A 142 -3.74 19.67 3.46
CA MET A 142 -3.10 20.47 2.39
C MET A 142 -3.67 20.18 1.01
N ILE A 143 -4.02 18.91 0.74
CA ILE A 143 -4.70 18.53 -0.52
C ILE A 143 -6.06 19.22 -0.62
N ALA A 144 -6.80 19.28 0.48
CA ALA A 144 -8.12 19.90 0.58
C ALA A 144 -9.09 19.40 -0.52
N ALA A 145 -9.15 18.09 -0.70
CA ALA A 145 -10.09 17.44 -1.60
C ALA A 145 -11.52 17.54 -1.08
N GLU A 146 -12.48 17.41 -1.98
CA GLU A 146 -13.90 17.43 -1.65
C GLU A 146 -14.30 16.19 -0.86
N TYR A 147 -13.83 15.01 -1.30
CA TYR A 147 -14.10 13.73 -0.65
C TYR A 147 -12.81 13.05 -0.21
N ASN A 148 -12.79 12.67 1.07
CA ASN A 148 -11.75 11.82 1.62
C ASN A 148 -12.36 10.47 2.01
N ILE A 149 -12.04 9.42 1.26
CA ILE A 149 -12.54 8.07 1.51
C ILE A 149 -11.53 7.32 2.38
N GLY A 150 -11.97 6.87 3.54
CA GLY A 150 -11.17 6.12 4.50
C GLY A 150 -11.64 4.67 4.68
N TYR A 151 -10.75 3.82 5.20
CA TYR A 151 -11.07 2.49 5.67
C TYR A 151 -10.86 2.40 7.17
N LEU A 152 -11.93 2.05 7.92
CA LEU A 152 -11.98 1.99 9.40
C LEU A 152 -11.54 3.30 10.06
N LYS A 153 -12.11 4.43 9.62
CA LYS A 153 -11.76 5.78 10.07
C LYS A 153 -12.93 6.62 10.51
N SER A 154 -14.04 6.00 10.94
CA SER A 154 -15.21 6.67 11.46
C SER A 154 -14.91 7.63 12.64
N ASP A 155 -13.82 7.39 13.37
CA ASP A 155 -13.35 8.28 14.45
C ASP A 155 -12.68 9.56 13.96
N TYR A 156 -12.51 9.76 12.65
CA TYR A 156 -11.82 10.92 12.08
C TYR A 156 -12.78 11.76 11.24
N SER A 157 -12.94 13.03 11.62
CA SER A 157 -13.86 13.97 10.96
C SER A 157 -13.41 14.41 9.57
N ILE A 158 -12.11 14.30 9.26
CA ILE A 158 -11.56 14.65 7.94
C ILE A 158 -11.98 13.67 6.83
N TYR A 159 -12.34 12.42 7.21
CA TYR A 159 -12.88 11.44 6.25
C TYR A 159 -14.40 11.54 6.22
N ASN A 160 -14.94 12.04 5.13
CA ASN A 160 -16.39 12.18 4.96
C ASN A 160 -17.06 10.95 4.33
N VAL A 161 -16.25 9.99 3.85
CA VAL A 161 -16.70 8.66 3.41
C VAL A 161 -15.89 7.59 4.09
N ASN A 162 -16.53 6.59 4.69
CA ASN A 162 -15.86 5.48 5.35
C ASN A 162 -16.36 4.13 4.88
N ILE A 163 -15.46 3.16 4.83
CA ILE A 163 -15.75 1.73 4.72
C ILE A 163 -15.44 1.14 6.09
N ASP A 164 -16.48 0.79 6.85
CA ASP A 164 -16.36 0.43 8.28
C ASP A 164 -16.53 -1.07 8.56
N ASN A 165 -16.37 -1.93 7.55
CA ASN A 165 -16.43 -3.37 7.73
C ASN A 165 -15.02 -3.96 7.90
N PRO A 166 -14.59 -4.39 9.11
CA PRO A 166 -13.25 -4.92 9.39
C PRO A 166 -13.00 -6.33 8.83
N GLU A 167 -14.06 -7.05 8.41
CA GLU A 167 -13.97 -8.42 7.89
C GLU A 167 -13.59 -8.47 6.41
N LEU A 168 -13.60 -7.34 5.71
CA LEU A 168 -13.29 -7.29 4.28
C LEU A 168 -11.82 -7.61 4.02
N HIS A 169 -11.57 -8.43 3.01
CA HIS A 169 -10.25 -8.50 2.40
C HIS A 169 -9.90 -7.18 1.71
N PHE A 170 -8.62 -6.81 1.66
CA PHE A 170 -8.21 -5.51 1.09
C PHE A 170 -8.68 -5.27 -0.34
N ALA A 171 -8.79 -6.31 -1.17
CA ALA A 171 -9.38 -6.17 -2.51
C ALA A 171 -10.86 -5.77 -2.43
N GLU A 172 -11.63 -6.34 -1.50
CA GLU A 172 -13.04 -6.00 -1.28
C GLU A 172 -13.19 -4.56 -0.75
N VAL A 173 -12.24 -4.09 0.08
CA VAL A 173 -12.20 -2.68 0.49
C VAL A 173 -12.11 -1.76 -0.73
N TYR A 174 -11.24 -2.06 -1.70
CA TYR A 174 -11.16 -1.28 -2.93
C TYR A 174 -12.43 -1.39 -3.77
N GLN A 175 -13.04 -2.58 -3.87
CA GLN A 175 -14.33 -2.73 -4.56
C GLN A 175 -15.41 -1.84 -3.93
N GLU A 176 -15.53 -1.84 -2.60
CA GLU A 176 -16.48 -0.98 -1.90
C GLU A 176 -16.20 0.51 -2.09
N ILE A 177 -14.93 0.91 -2.09
CA ILE A 177 -14.53 2.29 -2.42
C ILE A 177 -14.96 2.66 -3.84
N LEU A 178 -14.69 1.79 -4.82
CA LEU A 178 -15.06 2.05 -6.21
C LEU A 178 -16.57 2.11 -6.41
N LYS A 179 -17.33 1.26 -5.72
CA LYS A 179 -18.81 1.36 -5.71
C LYS A 179 -19.29 2.70 -5.14
N LYS A 180 -18.63 3.22 -4.09
CA LYS A 180 -18.92 4.58 -3.57
C LYS A 180 -18.62 5.67 -4.59
N CYS A 181 -17.66 5.43 -5.49
CA CYS A 181 -17.36 6.32 -6.62
C CYS A 181 -18.26 6.08 -7.83
N GLY A 182 -19.32 5.28 -7.74
CA GLY A 182 -20.31 5.07 -8.80
C GLY A 182 -19.97 3.94 -9.79
N LEU A 183 -18.92 3.15 -9.54
CA LEU A 183 -18.58 2.02 -10.41
C LEU A 183 -19.47 0.81 -10.09
N ILE A 184 -19.92 0.14 -11.15
CA ILE A 184 -20.61 -1.16 -11.13
C ILE A 184 -19.77 -2.17 -11.94
N ASP A 185 -20.02 -3.46 -11.75
CA ASP A 185 -19.37 -4.55 -12.51
C ASP A 185 -17.81 -4.52 -12.45
N ILE A 186 -17.26 -4.46 -11.26
CA ILE A 186 -15.82 -4.33 -11.01
C ILE A 186 -15.15 -5.70 -11.16
N ASN A 187 -14.22 -5.82 -12.12
CA ASN A 187 -13.32 -6.96 -12.22
C ASN A 187 -12.14 -6.79 -11.27
N SER A 188 -12.07 -7.60 -10.22
CA SER A 188 -11.02 -7.53 -9.19
C SER A 188 -9.78 -8.38 -9.46
N ASN A 189 -9.59 -8.88 -10.67
CA ASN A 189 -8.36 -9.57 -11.05
C ASN A 189 -7.17 -8.61 -10.96
N TYR A 190 -6.13 -9.04 -10.24
CA TYR A 190 -4.93 -8.24 -10.03
C TYR A 190 -4.14 -8.08 -11.32
N GLU A 191 -3.44 -6.96 -11.42
CA GLU A 191 -2.50 -6.68 -12.51
C GLU A 191 -1.12 -6.38 -11.94
N ILE A 192 -0.11 -6.91 -12.62
CA ILE A 192 1.30 -6.59 -12.36
C ILE A 192 1.80 -5.92 -13.63
N PRO A 193 2.45 -4.74 -13.55
CA PRO A 193 3.05 -4.13 -14.72
C PRO A 193 4.03 -5.11 -15.37
N GLU A 194 3.95 -5.26 -16.68
CA GLU A 194 4.92 -6.02 -17.44
C GLU A 194 6.18 -5.18 -17.64
N ASP A 195 7.32 -5.80 -17.34
CA ASP A 195 8.65 -5.26 -17.59
C ASP A 195 9.36 -6.22 -18.54
N SER A 196 9.50 -5.80 -19.79
CA SER A 196 10.12 -6.62 -20.86
C SER A 196 11.54 -7.07 -20.50
N ASP A 197 12.35 -6.17 -19.96
CA ASP A 197 13.74 -6.46 -19.60
C ASP A 197 13.82 -7.50 -18.47
N SER A 198 12.94 -7.38 -17.47
CA SER A 198 12.82 -8.37 -16.40
C SER A 198 12.33 -9.71 -16.92
N ASN A 199 11.38 -9.74 -17.84
CA ASN A 199 10.87 -10.96 -18.46
C ASN A 199 11.96 -11.67 -19.26
N GLU A 200 12.75 -10.94 -20.06
CA GLU A 200 13.89 -11.50 -20.80
C GLU A 200 14.95 -12.07 -19.85
N ASN A 201 15.31 -11.31 -18.81
CA ASN A 201 16.30 -11.76 -17.81
C ASN A 201 15.85 -13.05 -17.10
N ILE A 202 14.56 -13.15 -16.73
CA ILE A 202 14.01 -14.35 -16.10
C ILE A 202 13.99 -15.51 -17.10
N SER A 203 13.58 -15.29 -18.34
CA SER A 203 13.58 -16.32 -19.37
C SER A 203 14.99 -16.87 -19.60
N TYR A 204 15.98 -16.00 -19.74
CA TYR A 204 17.39 -16.40 -19.85
C TYR A 204 17.87 -17.18 -18.61
N PHE A 205 17.52 -16.74 -17.40
CA PHE A 205 17.87 -17.45 -16.18
C PHE A 205 17.26 -18.86 -16.14
N LEU A 206 16.00 -19.01 -16.51
CA LEU A 206 15.30 -20.29 -16.53
C LEU A 206 15.94 -21.26 -17.55
N GLU A 207 16.26 -20.78 -18.74
CA GLU A 207 16.93 -21.56 -19.79
C GLU A 207 18.35 -21.97 -19.39
N ALA A 208 19.18 -21.01 -18.94
CA ALA A 208 20.55 -21.24 -18.55
C ALA A 208 20.69 -22.27 -17.42
N ASN A 209 19.71 -22.33 -16.52
CA ASN A 209 19.65 -23.28 -15.40
C ASN A 209 18.78 -24.53 -15.71
N ARG A 210 18.25 -24.66 -16.92
CA ARG A 210 17.38 -25.79 -17.35
C ARG A 210 16.19 -26.00 -16.43
N LEU A 211 15.55 -24.91 -16.01
CA LEU A 211 14.43 -24.89 -15.06
C LEU A 211 13.10 -25.01 -15.80
N ALA A 212 12.74 -26.22 -16.26
CA ALA A 212 11.46 -26.47 -16.92
C ALA A 212 10.32 -26.74 -15.93
N HIS A 213 10.61 -27.42 -14.81
CA HIS A 213 9.65 -27.81 -13.79
C HIS A 213 10.21 -27.48 -12.41
N TYR A 214 9.88 -26.32 -11.89
CA TYR A 214 10.43 -25.83 -10.62
C TYR A 214 9.35 -25.38 -9.63
N ILE A 215 9.75 -25.29 -8.37
CA ILE A 215 8.98 -24.68 -7.29
C ILE A 215 9.74 -23.44 -6.83
N ALA A 216 9.16 -22.26 -7.03
CA ALA A 216 9.73 -21.03 -6.50
C ALA A 216 9.26 -20.80 -5.05
N VAL A 217 10.20 -20.62 -4.13
CA VAL A 217 9.90 -20.48 -2.70
C VAL A 217 10.55 -19.22 -2.13
N ASN A 218 9.77 -18.43 -1.38
CA ASN A 218 10.25 -17.26 -0.65
C ASN A 218 10.11 -17.48 0.87
N PHE A 219 11.24 -17.67 1.56
CA PHE A 219 11.30 -17.78 3.03
C PHE A 219 11.60 -16.44 3.73
N PHE A 220 11.85 -15.37 2.97
CA PHE A 220 12.43 -14.13 3.46
C PHE A 220 11.43 -12.97 3.48
N GLY A 221 10.41 -13.06 4.33
CA GLY A 221 9.47 -11.95 4.51
C GLY A 221 10.14 -10.70 5.12
N ALA A 222 9.66 -9.52 4.78
CA ALA A 222 10.21 -8.25 5.24
C ALA A 222 10.06 -8.03 6.76
N SER A 223 9.07 -8.61 7.42
CA SER A 223 8.88 -8.51 8.87
C SER A 223 9.54 -9.65 9.63
N ARG A 224 9.97 -9.36 10.87
CA ARG A 224 10.62 -10.36 11.73
C ARG A 224 9.72 -11.57 12.02
N SER A 225 8.41 -11.37 12.08
CA SER A 225 7.41 -12.43 12.29
C SER A 225 7.15 -13.30 11.06
N ARG A 226 7.65 -12.90 9.90
CA ARG A 226 7.49 -13.60 8.62
C ARG A 226 8.81 -14.20 8.11
N LYS A 227 9.84 -14.25 8.96
CA LYS A 227 11.13 -14.88 8.65
C LYS A 227 11.14 -16.29 9.20
N PHE A 228 11.45 -17.25 8.37
CA PHE A 228 11.69 -18.61 8.78
C PHE A 228 13.06 -18.73 9.46
N THR A 229 13.18 -19.64 10.44
CA THR A 229 14.50 -20.02 10.98
C THR A 229 15.20 -20.96 10.02
N LYS A 230 16.52 -21.06 10.10
CA LYS A 230 17.31 -21.94 9.23
C LYS A 230 16.83 -23.40 9.34
N GLU A 231 16.53 -23.86 10.54
CA GLU A 231 16.01 -25.21 10.80
C GLU A 231 14.67 -25.47 10.08
N ASN A 232 13.76 -24.46 10.10
CA ASN A 232 12.49 -24.57 9.42
C ASN A 232 12.66 -24.53 7.90
N ILE A 233 13.57 -23.69 7.37
CA ILE A 233 13.89 -23.66 5.93
C ILE A 233 14.34 -25.05 5.48
N ILE A 234 15.30 -25.68 6.19
CA ILE A 234 15.81 -27.00 5.86
C ILE A 234 14.68 -28.05 5.86
N LYS A 235 13.80 -28.02 6.88
CA LYS A 235 12.67 -28.96 6.94
C LYS A 235 11.71 -28.81 5.76
N TYR A 236 11.40 -27.57 5.35
CA TYR A 236 10.53 -27.32 4.18
C TYR A 236 11.21 -27.75 2.88
N LEU A 237 12.51 -27.50 2.72
CA LEU A 237 13.25 -27.92 1.52
C LEU A 237 13.27 -29.45 1.42
N GLN A 238 13.51 -30.15 2.52
CA GLN A 238 13.46 -31.61 2.57
C GLN A 238 12.06 -32.12 2.21
N TYR A 239 11.01 -31.54 2.81
CA TYR A 239 9.63 -31.88 2.49
C TYR A 239 9.31 -31.71 0.99
N PHE A 240 9.79 -30.62 0.37
CA PHE A 240 9.56 -30.38 -1.06
C PHE A 240 10.31 -31.41 -1.93
N GLN A 241 11.55 -31.76 -1.56
CA GLN A 241 12.32 -32.79 -2.26
C GLN A 241 11.66 -34.16 -2.15
N ASP A 242 11.15 -34.53 -0.98
CA ASP A 242 10.50 -35.81 -0.73
C ASP A 242 9.14 -35.90 -1.46
N THR A 243 8.39 -34.77 -1.48
CA THR A 243 7.04 -34.74 -2.08
C THR A 243 7.09 -34.60 -3.61
N TRP A 244 8.05 -33.83 -4.14
CA TRP A 244 8.19 -33.58 -5.58
C TRP A 244 9.63 -33.79 -6.06
N PRO A 245 10.13 -35.03 -6.06
CA PRO A 245 11.53 -35.33 -6.34
C PRO A 245 11.99 -34.93 -7.76
N ASN A 246 11.05 -34.79 -8.69
CA ASN A 246 11.33 -34.40 -10.07
C ASN A 246 11.26 -32.88 -10.30
N LYS A 247 11.05 -32.09 -9.27
CA LYS A 247 10.99 -30.62 -9.38
C LYS A 247 12.24 -29.99 -8.78
N GLN A 248 12.80 -29.03 -9.50
CA GLN A 248 13.87 -28.18 -8.97
C GLN A 248 13.30 -27.12 -8.02
N ILE A 249 14.06 -26.76 -6.98
CA ILE A 249 13.65 -25.74 -6.03
C ILE A 249 14.44 -24.47 -6.31
N VAL A 250 13.71 -23.37 -6.54
CA VAL A 250 14.28 -22.03 -6.76
C VAL A 250 13.98 -21.16 -5.53
N LEU A 251 15.02 -20.72 -4.84
CA LEU A 251 14.88 -19.84 -3.68
C LEU A 251 14.86 -18.38 -4.14
N LEU A 252 13.76 -17.67 -3.84
CA LEU A 252 13.65 -16.24 -4.08
C LEU A 252 14.33 -15.49 -2.94
N THR A 253 15.40 -14.76 -3.24
CA THR A 253 16.20 -14.01 -2.28
C THR A 253 16.32 -12.54 -2.65
N TYR A 254 16.90 -11.74 -1.77
CA TYR A 254 17.31 -10.37 -2.04
C TYR A 254 18.67 -10.09 -1.38
N PRO A 255 19.44 -9.08 -1.82
CA PRO A 255 20.85 -8.91 -1.46
C PRO A 255 21.15 -9.02 0.04
N ALA A 256 20.27 -8.54 0.91
CA ALA A 256 20.50 -8.56 2.36
C ALA A 256 20.33 -9.95 3.02
N VAL A 257 19.88 -10.97 2.28
CA VAL A 257 19.68 -12.34 2.81
C VAL A 257 20.42 -13.41 2.02
N THR A 258 21.04 -13.07 0.90
CA THR A 258 21.81 -14.00 0.08
C THR A 258 22.94 -14.64 0.88
N ASP A 259 23.60 -13.89 1.77
CA ASP A 259 24.69 -14.37 2.62
C ASP A 259 24.21 -15.29 3.78
N LEU A 260 22.91 -15.48 3.93
CA LEU A 260 22.32 -16.34 4.97
C LEU A 260 22.06 -17.79 4.50
N LEU A 261 22.22 -18.02 3.20
CA LEU A 261 22.06 -19.33 2.54
C LEU A 261 23.39 -20.04 2.39
#